data_d127265da737967e606182d10cba3258
#
_entry.id   d127265da737967e606182d10cba3258
#
_cell.length_a   1.000
_cell.length_b   1.000
_cell.length_c   1.000
_cell.angle_alpha   90.00
_cell.angle_beta   90.00
_cell.angle_gamma   90.00
#
_symmetry.space_group_name_H-M   'P 1'
#
loop_
_entity.id
_entity.type
_entity.pdbx_description
1 polymer ?
#
loop_
_entity_poly.entity_id
_entity_poly.type
_entity_poly.pdbx_seq_one_letter_code
_entity_poly.pdbx_strand_id
1 'polypeptide(L)'
;MTTLILSITSCSEKQVGNPLLEHFTTPHQTPPFDRIETRHYEPAFDQAIEEAKQEIKAISTSAEAPDFENTIVALDQAGEKLSTISSIFFNLNSACTNEEMQQIAQRISPKLTEYGNSVYMNPELFARVKKVYESRDRQSLTPEQSTLLEDTWKSFIKGGANLENAAQKRFQEIAMELSQLGLKFDENTLAETNGFTLHITDEKDLAGLPEGAVEMAAMTAKEKELEGWLFTLHAPSYIPFMKYADNRELREKMYRAYASRGNRDNQYDNKEVIRKMVALRLEKAQLLGYPTYAEYVLTDRMAQNTEMVNTFLGQLLAASHPHALA
;
A
#
# COMPACT_ATOMS: atom_id res chain seq x y z
N MET A 1 19.22 -18.68 -67.63
CA MET A 1 19.39 -18.75 -66.16
C MET A 1 18.91 -17.47 -65.54
N THR A 2 17.67 -17.46 -65.02
CA THR A 2 17.02 -16.29 -64.47
C THR A 2 17.03 -16.45 -62.99
N THR A 3 17.87 -15.65 -62.28
CA THR A 3 18.05 -15.69 -60.83
C THR A 3 16.88 -14.93 -60.19
N LEU A 4 16.02 -15.65 -59.44
CA LEU A 4 14.95 -15.08 -58.66
C LEU A 4 15.52 -14.61 -57.33
N ILE A 5 15.52 -13.29 -57.10
CA ILE A 5 15.92 -12.70 -55.82
C ILE A 5 14.64 -12.67 -54.93
N LEU A 6 14.58 -13.54 -53.92
CA LEU A 6 13.56 -13.47 -52.84
C LEU A 6 13.96 -12.35 -51.88
N SER A 7 13.24 -11.25 -51.92
CA SER A 7 13.30 -10.22 -50.88
C SER A 7 12.56 -10.70 -49.64
N ILE A 8 13.29 -11.04 -48.60
CA ILE A 8 12.75 -11.28 -47.27
C ILE A 8 12.45 -9.93 -46.64
N THR A 9 11.19 -9.53 -46.67
CA THR A 9 10.69 -8.39 -45.91
C THR A 9 10.62 -8.84 -44.45
N SER A 10 11.66 -8.50 -43.69
CA SER A 10 11.62 -8.60 -42.22
C SER A 10 10.57 -7.58 -41.73
N CYS A 11 9.38 -8.04 -41.33
CA CYS A 11 8.50 -7.28 -40.48
C CYS A 11 9.23 -7.08 -39.17
N SER A 12 9.85 -5.91 -38.97
CA SER A 12 10.20 -5.49 -37.62
C SER A 12 8.87 -5.24 -36.91
N GLU A 13 8.47 -6.13 -36.01
CA GLU A 13 7.48 -5.80 -34.99
C GLU A 13 7.97 -4.49 -34.36
N LYS A 14 7.19 -3.43 -34.52
CA LYS A 14 7.36 -2.23 -33.72
C LYS A 14 7.29 -2.70 -32.29
N GLN A 15 8.38 -2.64 -31.56
CA GLN A 15 8.42 -2.82 -30.12
C GLN A 15 7.43 -1.80 -29.56
N VAL A 16 6.22 -2.25 -29.23
CA VAL A 16 5.20 -1.42 -28.59
C VAL A 16 5.82 -1.01 -27.26
N GLY A 17 6.04 0.30 -27.10
CA GLY A 17 6.64 0.85 -25.88
C GLY A 17 5.82 0.43 -24.65
N ASN A 18 6.46 0.38 -23.49
CA ASN A 18 5.75 0.08 -22.25
C ASN A 18 4.83 1.26 -21.91
N PRO A 19 3.48 1.07 -21.89
CA PRO A 19 2.53 2.16 -21.68
C PRO A 19 2.67 2.85 -20.32
N LEU A 20 3.25 2.20 -19.32
CA LEU A 20 3.53 2.78 -18.00
C LEU A 20 4.71 3.78 -18.02
N LEU A 21 5.54 3.76 -19.05
CA LEU A 21 6.70 4.65 -19.22
C LEU A 21 6.41 5.81 -20.18
N GLU A 22 5.27 5.78 -20.86
CA GLU A 22 4.83 6.82 -21.79
C GLU A 22 4.10 7.94 -21.03
N HIS A 23 4.03 9.13 -21.65
CA HIS A 23 3.13 10.17 -21.19
C HIS A 23 1.67 9.78 -21.52
N PHE A 24 0.78 9.84 -20.54
CA PHE A 24 -0.61 9.46 -20.74
C PHE A 24 -1.35 10.55 -21.56
N THR A 25 -1.82 10.18 -22.75
CA THR A 25 -2.57 11.05 -23.66
C THR A 25 -4.08 10.83 -23.62
N THR A 26 -4.54 9.96 -22.74
CA THR A 26 -5.95 9.68 -22.45
C THR A 26 -6.66 10.90 -21.85
N PRO A 27 -8.01 10.96 -21.91
CA PRO A 27 -8.75 12.03 -21.26
C PRO A 27 -8.37 12.13 -19.76
N HIS A 28 -8.13 13.36 -19.30
CA HIS A 28 -7.69 13.67 -17.94
C HIS A 28 -6.35 13.00 -17.53
N GLN A 29 -5.54 12.58 -18.50
CA GLN A 29 -4.26 11.89 -18.26
C GLN A 29 -4.41 10.63 -17.40
N THR A 30 -5.56 9.94 -17.53
CA THR A 30 -5.78 8.67 -16.82
C THR A 30 -4.85 7.58 -17.36
N PRO A 31 -4.41 6.61 -16.54
CA PRO A 31 -3.61 5.49 -17.06
C PRO A 31 -4.36 4.72 -18.16
N PRO A 32 -3.70 4.32 -19.25
CA PRO A 32 -4.32 3.58 -20.35
C PRO A 32 -4.51 2.10 -19.96
N PHE A 33 -5.46 1.82 -19.05
CA PHE A 33 -5.69 0.49 -18.47
C PHE A 33 -5.99 -0.61 -19.49
N ASP A 34 -6.54 -0.25 -20.63
CA ASP A 34 -6.80 -1.14 -21.78
C ASP A 34 -5.52 -1.62 -22.49
N ARG A 35 -4.39 -0.95 -22.25
CA ARG A 35 -3.08 -1.26 -22.85
C ARG A 35 -2.08 -1.82 -21.84
N ILE A 36 -2.37 -1.68 -20.53
CA ILE A 36 -1.48 -2.13 -19.46
C ILE A 36 -1.69 -3.63 -19.23
N GLU A 37 -0.62 -4.40 -19.34
CA GLU A 37 -0.59 -5.83 -19.07
C GLU A 37 0.37 -6.13 -17.91
N THR A 38 0.21 -7.27 -17.25
CA THR A 38 1.03 -7.67 -16.10
C THR A 38 2.53 -7.62 -16.39
N ARG A 39 2.94 -8.03 -17.60
CA ARG A 39 4.34 -8.00 -18.06
C ARG A 39 4.98 -6.60 -18.12
N HIS A 40 4.19 -5.54 -18.10
CA HIS A 40 4.68 -4.16 -18.20
C HIS A 40 5.20 -3.64 -16.86
N TYR A 41 4.73 -4.18 -15.72
CA TYR A 41 5.01 -3.61 -14.41
C TYR A 41 6.48 -3.73 -14.00
N GLU A 42 7.05 -4.93 -14.01
CA GLU A 42 8.41 -5.13 -13.50
C GLU A 42 9.47 -4.32 -14.27
N PRO A 43 9.47 -4.30 -15.62
CA PRO A 43 10.38 -3.42 -16.37
C PRO A 43 10.14 -1.93 -16.13
N ALA A 44 8.87 -1.52 -15.92
CA ALA A 44 8.55 -0.12 -15.64
C ALA A 44 9.08 0.30 -14.26
N PHE A 45 8.93 -0.55 -13.25
CA PHE A 45 9.49 -0.30 -11.93
C PHE A 45 11.02 -0.21 -11.97
N ASP A 46 11.69 -1.14 -12.63
CA ASP A 46 13.15 -1.15 -12.71
C ASP A 46 13.68 0.14 -13.35
N GLN A 47 13.07 0.58 -14.45
CA GLN A 47 13.44 1.83 -15.09
C GLN A 47 13.11 3.05 -14.23
N ALA A 48 11.92 3.12 -13.65
CA ALA A 48 11.49 4.27 -12.85
C ALA A 48 12.30 4.40 -11.54
N ILE A 49 12.70 3.30 -10.92
CA ILE A 49 13.60 3.30 -9.76
C ILE A 49 14.97 3.88 -10.15
N GLU A 50 15.50 3.49 -11.31
CA GLU A 50 16.80 4.00 -11.74
C GLU A 50 16.74 5.48 -12.10
N GLU A 51 15.68 5.94 -12.78
CA GLU A 51 15.46 7.36 -13.05
C GLU A 51 15.34 8.15 -11.76
N ALA A 52 14.54 7.69 -10.80
CA ALA A 52 14.37 8.33 -9.49
C ALA A 52 15.70 8.41 -8.71
N LYS A 53 16.53 7.37 -8.75
CA LYS A 53 17.88 7.41 -8.16
C LYS A 53 18.78 8.48 -8.80
N GLN A 54 18.67 8.68 -10.11
CA GLN A 54 19.43 9.72 -10.81
C GLN A 54 18.96 11.13 -10.41
N GLU A 55 17.65 11.34 -10.26
CA GLU A 55 17.09 12.60 -9.77
C GLU A 55 17.57 12.92 -8.35
N ILE A 56 17.50 11.95 -7.44
CA ILE A 56 18.02 12.08 -6.07
C ILE A 56 19.53 12.38 -6.07
N LYS A 57 20.29 11.73 -6.93
CA LYS A 57 21.73 11.99 -7.08
C LYS A 57 22.00 13.42 -7.56
N ALA A 58 21.23 13.91 -8.54
CA ALA A 58 21.37 15.27 -9.03
C ALA A 58 21.14 16.30 -7.93
N ILE A 59 20.13 16.09 -7.07
CA ILE A 59 19.86 16.96 -5.92
C ILE A 59 21.02 16.87 -4.91
N SER A 60 21.39 15.67 -4.48
CA SER A 60 22.36 15.46 -3.39
C SER A 60 23.77 15.95 -3.74
N THR A 61 24.15 15.85 -5.02
CA THR A 61 25.51 16.24 -5.51
C THR A 61 25.56 17.64 -6.12
N SER A 62 24.46 18.42 -6.08
CA SER A 62 24.43 19.78 -6.62
C SER A 62 25.46 20.68 -5.94
N ALA A 63 26.23 21.40 -6.74
CA ALA A 63 27.22 22.39 -6.27
C ALA A 63 26.58 23.70 -5.75
N GLU A 64 25.29 23.92 -6.04
CA GLU A 64 24.58 25.09 -5.59
C GLU A 64 24.30 25.04 -4.09
N ALA A 65 24.29 26.19 -3.44
CA ALA A 65 23.91 26.27 -2.04
C ALA A 65 22.48 25.76 -1.87
N PRO A 66 22.22 24.88 -0.87
CA PRO A 66 20.87 24.38 -0.64
C PRO A 66 19.90 25.49 -0.28
N ASP A 67 18.76 25.53 -0.97
CA ASP A 67 17.62 26.38 -0.69
C ASP A 67 16.31 25.58 -0.79
N PHE A 68 15.17 26.23 -0.57
CA PHE A 68 13.86 25.60 -0.59
C PHE A 68 13.54 25.00 -1.97
N GLU A 69 13.80 25.73 -3.05
CA GLU A 69 13.47 25.30 -4.41
C GLU A 69 14.36 24.15 -4.90
N ASN A 70 15.70 24.34 -4.81
CA ASN A 70 16.65 23.35 -5.34
C ASN A 70 16.86 22.11 -4.45
N THR A 71 16.21 22.07 -3.29
CA THR A 71 16.34 20.94 -2.37
C THR A 71 14.97 20.38 -1.97
N ILE A 72 14.06 21.18 -1.43
CA ILE A 72 12.79 20.67 -0.90
C ILE A 72 11.77 20.43 -2.02
N VAL A 73 11.57 21.42 -2.91
CA VAL A 73 10.66 21.28 -4.06
C VAL A 73 11.22 20.23 -5.03
N ALA A 74 12.51 20.27 -5.31
CA ALA A 74 13.15 19.29 -6.18
C ALA A 74 12.99 17.85 -5.63
N LEU A 75 13.08 17.67 -4.31
CA LEU A 75 12.88 16.36 -3.67
C LEU A 75 11.42 15.91 -3.69
N ASP A 76 10.47 16.83 -3.51
CA ASP A 76 9.03 16.56 -3.59
C ASP A 76 8.60 16.08 -5.00
N GLN A 77 9.26 16.60 -6.03
CA GLN A 77 9.01 16.22 -7.42
C GLN A 77 9.79 14.97 -7.86
N ALA A 78 10.86 14.60 -7.15
CA ALA A 78 11.69 13.47 -7.50
C ALA A 78 10.92 12.13 -7.39
N GLY A 79 11.04 11.28 -8.39
CA GLY A 79 10.39 9.98 -8.42
C GLY A 79 8.89 10.02 -8.77
N GLU A 80 8.38 11.09 -9.38
CA GLU A 80 6.95 11.20 -9.77
C GLU A 80 6.51 10.01 -10.64
N LYS A 81 7.32 9.60 -11.62
CA LYS A 81 7.04 8.43 -12.46
C LYS A 81 6.95 7.14 -11.63
N LEU A 82 7.88 6.94 -10.70
CA LEU A 82 7.88 5.79 -9.81
C LEU A 82 6.65 5.78 -8.90
N SER A 83 6.28 6.94 -8.38
CA SER A 83 5.06 7.14 -7.57
C SER A 83 3.80 6.79 -8.37
N THR A 84 3.70 7.26 -9.60
CA THR A 84 2.58 6.97 -10.50
C THR A 84 2.45 5.47 -10.80
N ILE A 85 3.55 4.81 -11.19
CA ILE A 85 3.57 3.36 -11.46
C ILE A 85 3.20 2.57 -10.20
N SER A 86 3.74 2.97 -9.04
CA SER A 86 3.43 2.33 -7.75
C SER A 86 1.96 2.46 -7.41
N SER A 87 1.37 3.65 -7.58
CA SER A 87 -0.04 3.91 -7.31
C SER A 87 -0.96 3.05 -8.21
N ILE A 88 -0.65 2.94 -9.50
CA ILE A 88 -1.40 2.09 -10.45
C ILE A 88 -1.29 0.62 -10.02
N PHE A 89 -0.08 0.13 -9.83
CA PHE A 89 0.18 -1.28 -9.55
C PHE A 89 -0.44 -1.72 -8.23
N PHE A 90 -0.15 -1.04 -7.12
CA PHE A 90 -0.62 -1.47 -5.81
C PHE A 90 -2.13 -1.27 -5.61
N ASN A 91 -2.73 -0.29 -6.29
CA ASN A 91 -4.19 -0.15 -6.32
C ASN A 91 -4.84 -1.37 -7.00
N LEU A 92 -4.36 -1.75 -8.19
CA LEU A 92 -4.86 -2.94 -8.90
C LEU A 92 -4.53 -4.23 -8.16
N ASN A 93 -3.34 -4.33 -7.57
CA ASN A 93 -2.98 -5.51 -6.78
C ASN A 93 -3.88 -5.69 -5.53
N SER A 94 -4.40 -4.60 -4.95
CA SER A 94 -5.33 -4.70 -3.82
C SER A 94 -6.77 -4.99 -4.23
N ALA A 95 -7.20 -4.59 -5.44
CA ALA A 95 -8.58 -4.65 -5.89
C ALA A 95 -8.85 -5.79 -6.89
N CYS A 96 -7.91 -6.07 -7.80
CA CYS A 96 -8.07 -6.99 -8.94
C CYS A 96 -6.82 -7.86 -9.12
N THR A 97 -6.28 -8.41 -8.03
CA THR A 97 -5.03 -9.19 -8.07
C THR A 97 -5.20 -10.57 -8.68
N ASN A 98 -4.08 -11.11 -9.13
CA ASN A 98 -3.90 -12.51 -9.50
C ASN A 98 -2.53 -13.00 -8.99
N GLU A 99 -2.24 -14.29 -9.15
CA GLU A 99 -1.00 -14.90 -8.64
C GLU A 99 0.25 -14.23 -9.24
N GLU A 100 0.24 -13.88 -10.51
CA GLU A 100 1.37 -13.21 -11.18
C GLU A 100 1.61 -11.81 -10.59
N MET A 101 0.54 -11.02 -10.36
CA MET A 101 0.66 -9.71 -9.71
C MET A 101 1.19 -9.82 -8.28
N GLN A 102 0.74 -10.80 -7.51
CA GLN A 102 1.26 -11.05 -6.16
C GLN A 102 2.76 -11.39 -6.19
N GLN A 103 3.21 -12.22 -7.13
CA GLN A 103 4.62 -12.53 -7.32
C GLN A 103 5.44 -11.28 -7.71
N ILE A 104 4.91 -10.43 -8.57
CA ILE A 104 5.54 -9.14 -8.91
C ILE A 104 5.63 -8.27 -7.66
N ALA A 105 4.57 -8.14 -6.87
CA ALA A 105 4.56 -7.37 -5.63
C ALA A 105 5.67 -7.84 -4.67
N GLN A 106 5.85 -9.15 -4.53
CA GLN A 106 6.93 -9.73 -3.70
C GLN A 106 8.34 -9.39 -4.21
N ARG A 107 8.54 -9.29 -5.53
CA ARG A 107 9.84 -8.91 -6.11
C ARG A 107 10.11 -7.42 -6.07
N ILE A 108 9.06 -6.59 -6.23
CA ILE A 108 9.19 -5.13 -6.33
C ILE A 108 9.25 -4.47 -4.95
N SER A 109 8.48 -4.94 -3.95
CA SER A 109 8.45 -4.31 -2.62
C SER A 109 9.83 -4.20 -1.95
N PRO A 110 10.73 -5.21 -2.01
CA PRO A 110 12.10 -5.05 -1.54
C PRO A 110 12.87 -3.95 -2.28
N LYS A 111 12.74 -3.85 -3.61
CA LYS A 111 13.43 -2.82 -4.41
C LYS A 111 12.96 -1.40 -4.04
N LEU A 112 11.65 -1.23 -3.81
CA LEU A 112 11.07 0.05 -3.36
C LEU A 112 11.54 0.42 -1.95
N THR A 113 11.60 -0.57 -1.05
CA THR A 113 12.11 -0.37 0.32
C THR A 113 13.59 0.02 0.29
N GLU A 114 14.40 -0.63 -0.53
CA GLU A 114 15.81 -0.30 -0.71
C GLU A 114 15.99 1.11 -1.29
N TYR A 115 15.19 1.48 -2.31
CA TYR A 115 15.18 2.84 -2.84
C TYR A 115 14.83 3.86 -1.76
N GLY A 116 13.74 3.67 -1.02
CA GLY A 116 13.34 4.57 0.07
C GLY A 116 14.43 4.71 1.14
N ASN A 117 15.05 3.61 1.56
CA ASN A 117 16.19 3.63 2.48
C ASN A 117 17.38 4.42 1.90
N SER A 118 17.68 4.26 0.60
CA SER A 118 18.77 4.97 -0.06
C SER A 118 18.54 6.50 -0.15
N VAL A 119 17.29 6.95 -0.18
CA VAL A 119 16.92 8.37 -0.12
C VAL A 119 17.08 8.92 1.28
N TYR A 120 16.35 8.34 2.26
CA TYR A 120 16.30 8.88 3.62
C TYR A 120 17.60 8.74 4.40
N MET A 121 18.45 7.78 4.05
CA MET A 121 19.75 7.56 4.68
C MET A 121 20.91 8.11 3.86
N ASN A 122 20.64 8.91 2.82
CA ASN A 122 21.68 9.59 2.05
C ASN A 122 22.25 10.77 2.86
N PRO A 123 23.52 10.73 3.28
CA PRO A 123 24.08 11.76 4.16
C PRO A 123 24.23 13.12 3.47
N GLU A 124 24.51 13.14 2.16
CA GLU A 124 24.67 14.37 1.39
C GLU A 124 23.32 15.06 1.21
N LEU A 125 22.28 14.29 0.86
CA LEU A 125 20.91 14.79 0.74
C LEU A 125 20.39 15.28 2.09
N PHE A 126 20.60 14.51 3.16
CA PHE A 126 20.20 14.90 4.50
C PHE A 126 20.90 16.21 4.96
N ALA A 127 22.20 16.37 4.65
CA ALA A 127 22.92 17.60 4.96
C ALA A 127 22.30 18.82 4.25
N ARG A 128 21.84 18.67 3.00
CA ARG A 128 21.13 19.73 2.26
C ARG A 128 19.78 20.06 2.92
N VAL A 129 18.95 19.05 3.17
CA VAL A 129 17.64 19.23 3.85
C VAL A 129 17.81 19.90 5.22
N LYS A 130 18.78 19.45 6.00
CA LYS A 130 19.11 20.03 7.31
C LYS A 130 19.47 21.51 7.21
N LYS A 131 20.30 21.90 6.24
CA LYS A 131 20.70 23.28 6.04
C LYS A 131 19.52 24.20 5.68
N VAL A 132 18.60 23.72 4.83
CA VAL A 132 17.37 24.44 4.49
C VAL A 132 16.49 24.58 5.73
N TYR A 133 16.29 23.50 6.48
CA TYR A 133 15.48 23.48 7.69
C TYR A 133 16.02 24.41 8.79
N GLU A 134 17.34 24.41 9.05
CA GLU A 134 17.98 25.28 10.04
C GLU A 134 17.92 26.74 9.66
N SER A 135 17.76 27.10 8.39
CA SER A 135 17.61 28.45 7.90
C SER A 135 16.16 28.94 7.74
N ARG A 136 15.16 28.12 8.11
CA ARG A 136 13.72 28.39 7.86
C ARG A 136 13.21 29.73 8.38
N ASP A 137 13.70 30.16 9.56
CA ASP A 137 13.28 31.43 10.17
C ASP A 137 13.77 32.69 9.41
N ARG A 138 14.71 32.50 8.46
CA ARG A 138 15.25 33.55 7.60
C ARG A 138 14.63 33.57 6.21
N GLN A 139 13.68 32.64 5.95
CA GLN A 139 13.02 32.48 4.66
C GLN A 139 11.59 32.99 4.74
N SER A 140 11.14 33.67 3.70
CA SER A 140 9.73 34.08 3.57
C SER A 140 8.92 32.96 2.92
N LEU A 141 8.70 31.85 3.66
CA LEU A 141 7.92 30.72 3.20
C LEU A 141 6.42 30.96 3.44
N THR A 142 5.58 30.50 2.49
CA THR A 142 4.13 30.41 2.73
C THR A 142 3.83 29.33 3.79
N PRO A 143 2.60 29.29 4.36
CA PRO A 143 2.21 28.22 5.28
C PRO A 143 2.38 26.82 4.68
N GLU A 144 2.02 26.63 3.40
CA GLU A 144 2.16 25.36 2.68
C GLU A 144 3.64 24.98 2.52
N GLN A 145 4.47 25.91 2.11
CA GLN A 145 5.91 25.70 1.97
C GLN A 145 6.57 25.37 3.32
N SER A 146 6.14 26.04 4.39
CA SER A 146 6.62 25.76 5.74
C SER A 146 6.22 24.34 6.19
N THR A 147 5.00 23.92 5.86
CA THR A 147 4.53 22.55 6.14
C THR A 147 5.32 21.52 5.35
N LEU A 148 5.52 21.72 4.04
CA LEU A 148 6.31 20.83 3.20
C LEU A 148 7.75 20.67 3.75
N LEU A 149 8.40 21.78 4.15
CA LEU A 149 9.73 21.72 4.75
C LEU A 149 9.76 20.96 6.06
N GLU A 150 8.78 21.19 6.93
CA GLU A 150 8.66 20.50 8.23
C GLU A 150 8.42 19.00 8.04
N ASP A 151 7.51 18.62 7.13
CA ASP A 151 7.19 17.23 6.86
C ASP A 151 8.36 16.51 6.17
N THR A 152 9.06 17.18 5.27
CA THR A 152 10.28 16.64 4.66
C THR A 152 11.34 16.38 5.73
N TRP A 153 11.61 17.34 6.61
CA TRP A 153 12.54 17.16 7.71
C TRP A 153 12.17 15.99 8.61
N LYS A 154 10.90 15.92 9.06
CA LYS A 154 10.38 14.80 9.88
C LYS A 154 10.53 13.45 9.17
N SER A 155 10.27 13.41 7.86
CA SER A 155 10.40 12.20 7.06
C SER A 155 11.83 11.66 7.06
N PHE A 156 12.84 12.52 6.93
CA PHE A 156 14.24 12.12 7.04
C PHE A 156 14.59 11.59 8.43
N ILE A 157 14.19 12.29 9.49
CA ILE A 157 14.42 11.83 10.87
C ILE A 157 13.76 10.47 11.11
N LYS A 158 12.50 10.31 10.71
CA LYS A 158 11.74 9.05 10.85
C LYS A 158 12.22 7.95 9.91
N GLY A 159 12.84 8.33 8.79
CA GLY A 159 13.50 7.43 7.85
C GLY A 159 14.88 6.96 8.31
N GLY A 160 15.36 7.43 9.46
CA GLY A 160 16.61 6.96 10.05
C GLY A 160 17.86 7.77 9.65
N ALA A 161 17.70 9.00 9.11
CA ALA A 161 18.82 9.85 8.71
C ALA A 161 19.85 10.14 9.82
N ASN A 162 19.40 10.15 11.08
CA ASN A 162 20.25 10.35 12.24
C ASN A 162 20.85 9.06 12.82
N LEU A 163 20.54 7.91 12.24
CA LEU A 163 21.09 6.63 12.68
C LEU A 163 22.48 6.42 12.08
N GLU A 164 23.35 5.78 12.84
CA GLU A 164 24.72 5.51 12.45
C GLU A 164 25.02 4.01 12.46
N ASN A 165 25.91 3.58 11.56
CA ASN A 165 26.54 2.27 11.56
C ASN A 165 25.54 1.08 11.75
N ALA A 166 25.68 0.37 12.86
CA ALA A 166 24.90 -0.84 13.14
C ALA A 166 23.39 -0.53 13.30
N ALA A 167 23.01 0.61 13.89
CA ALA A 167 21.61 1.00 14.04
C ALA A 167 20.96 1.31 12.67
N GLN A 168 21.68 1.97 11.77
CA GLN A 168 21.21 2.24 10.41
C GLN A 168 20.99 0.94 9.64
N LYS A 169 21.97 0.02 9.67
CA LYS A 169 21.85 -1.29 9.04
C LYS A 169 20.65 -2.06 9.59
N ARG A 170 20.50 -2.09 10.92
CA ARG A 170 19.38 -2.79 11.55
C ARG A 170 18.03 -2.19 11.17
N PHE A 171 17.94 -0.87 11.07
CA PHE A 171 16.72 -0.18 10.61
C PHE A 171 16.35 -0.59 9.16
N GLN A 172 17.34 -0.69 8.26
CA GLN A 172 17.13 -1.16 6.88
C GLN A 172 16.61 -2.59 6.85
N GLU A 173 17.21 -3.49 7.64
CA GLU A 173 16.75 -4.88 7.76
C GLU A 173 15.31 -4.96 8.25
N ILE A 174 14.96 -4.18 9.28
CA ILE A 174 13.58 -4.09 9.81
C ILE A 174 12.61 -3.56 8.76
N ALA A 175 12.97 -2.52 8.02
CA ALA A 175 12.12 -1.96 6.97
C ALA A 175 11.83 -3.01 5.88
N MET A 176 12.84 -3.75 5.45
CA MET A 176 12.70 -4.83 4.47
C MET A 176 11.80 -5.96 4.98
N GLU A 177 12.04 -6.43 6.21
CA GLU A 177 11.25 -7.51 6.81
C GLU A 177 9.79 -7.09 7.02
N LEU A 178 9.54 -5.88 7.51
CA LEU A 178 8.18 -5.34 7.66
C LEU A 178 7.43 -5.23 6.33
N SER A 179 8.10 -4.86 5.24
CA SER A 179 7.51 -4.81 3.90
C SER A 179 7.05 -6.20 3.44
N GLN A 180 7.89 -7.22 3.60
CA GLN A 180 7.55 -8.60 3.24
C GLN A 180 6.44 -9.19 4.14
N LEU A 181 6.49 -8.93 5.46
CA LEU A 181 5.46 -9.37 6.38
C LEU A 181 4.11 -8.71 6.10
N GLY A 182 4.11 -7.44 5.67
CA GLY A 182 2.89 -6.74 5.26
C GLY A 182 2.21 -7.43 4.07
N LEU A 183 2.97 -7.70 3.00
CA LEU A 183 2.46 -8.44 1.84
C LEU A 183 1.90 -9.82 2.25
N LYS A 184 2.66 -10.57 3.06
CA LYS A 184 2.23 -11.89 3.52
C LYS A 184 0.94 -11.85 4.33
N PHE A 185 0.78 -10.82 5.18
CA PHE A 185 -0.44 -10.61 5.95
C PHE A 185 -1.66 -10.38 5.05
N ASP A 186 -1.50 -9.52 4.05
CA ASP A 186 -2.57 -9.15 3.12
C ASP A 186 -2.95 -10.33 2.21
N GLU A 187 -1.98 -11.05 1.67
CA GLU A 187 -2.19 -12.26 0.86
C GLU A 187 -2.94 -13.35 1.64
N ASN A 188 -2.55 -13.62 2.87
CA ASN A 188 -3.21 -14.60 3.72
C ASN A 188 -4.66 -14.19 4.01
N THR A 189 -4.90 -12.93 4.33
CA THR A 189 -6.23 -12.39 4.60
C THR A 189 -7.13 -12.46 3.36
N LEU A 190 -6.58 -12.15 2.19
CA LEU A 190 -7.29 -12.24 0.92
C LEU A 190 -7.63 -13.69 0.56
N ALA A 191 -6.68 -14.60 0.71
CA ALA A 191 -6.90 -16.02 0.45
C ALA A 191 -8.04 -16.60 1.32
N GLU A 192 -8.08 -16.27 2.61
CA GLU A 192 -9.15 -16.65 3.53
C GLU A 192 -10.49 -16.00 3.18
N THR A 193 -10.48 -14.76 2.67
CA THR A 193 -11.67 -14.06 2.21
C THR A 193 -12.25 -14.74 0.95
N ASN A 194 -11.40 -15.08 0.00
CA ASN A 194 -11.79 -15.73 -1.26
C ASN A 194 -12.16 -17.20 -1.07
N GLY A 195 -11.57 -17.87 -0.08
CA GLY A 195 -11.76 -19.29 0.19
C GLY A 195 -13.08 -19.65 0.87
N PHE A 196 -13.84 -18.66 1.38
CA PHE A 196 -15.11 -18.94 2.05
C PHE A 196 -16.31 -18.57 1.19
N THR A 197 -17.29 -19.47 1.16
CA THR A 197 -18.60 -19.22 0.58
C THR A 197 -19.71 -19.79 1.46
N LEU A 198 -20.84 -19.09 1.53
CA LEU A 198 -22.08 -19.58 2.12
C LEU A 198 -23.09 -19.84 1.00
N HIS A 199 -23.31 -21.09 0.68
CA HIS A 199 -24.27 -21.51 -0.34
C HIS A 199 -25.64 -21.77 0.29
N ILE A 200 -26.68 -21.08 -0.18
CA ILE A 200 -28.08 -21.18 0.24
C ILE A 200 -28.91 -21.73 -0.92
N THR A 201 -29.74 -22.73 -0.64
CA THR A 201 -30.64 -23.33 -1.61
C THR A 201 -32.12 -23.27 -1.19
N ASP A 202 -32.39 -22.98 0.09
CA ASP A 202 -33.75 -22.74 0.57
C ASP A 202 -34.07 -21.23 0.59
N GLU A 203 -35.06 -20.80 -0.17
CA GLU A 203 -35.48 -19.41 -0.26
C GLU A 203 -35.88 -18.81 1.10
N LYS A 204 -36.32 -19.63 2.06
CA LYS A 204 -36.68 -19.18 3.42
C LYS A 204 -35.50 -18.57 4.16
N ASP A 205 -34.29 -19.02 3.86
CA ASP A 205 -33.05 -18.52 4.47
C ASP A 205 -32.61 -17.14 3.95
N LEU A 206 -33.33 -16.61 2.93
CA LEU A 206 -33.12 -15.26 2.41
C LEU A 206 -33.99 -14.21 3.10
N ALA A 207 -34.87 -14.62 4.01
CA ALA A 207 -35.77 -13.70 4.70
C ALA A 207 -35.00 -12.52 5.34
N GLY A 208 -35.54 -11.31 5.17
CA GLY A 208 -34.94 -10.07 5.64
C GLY A 208 -33.91 -9.43 4.71
N LEU A 209 -33.32 -10.17 3.78
CA LEU A 209 -32.31 -9.63 2.86
C LEU A 209 -32.92 -8.68 1.82
N PRO A 210 -32.21 -7.57 1.49
CA PRO A 210 -32.62 -6.69 0.39
C PRO A 210 -32.51 -7.42 -0.96
N GLU A 211 -33.43 -7.09 -1.87
CA GLU A 211 -33.52 -7.68 -3.21
C GLU A 211 -32.20 -7.65 -3.96
N GLY A 212 -31.52 -6.50 -4.00
CA GLY A 212 -30.22 -6.37 -4.68
C GLY A 212 -29.10 -7.25 -4.09
N ALA A 213 -29.17 -7.58 -2.78
CA ALA A 213 -28.20 -8.52 -2.18
C ALA A 213 -28.51 -9.97 -2.60
N VAL A 214 -29.79 -10.31 -2.72
CA VAL A 214 -30.25 -11.63 -3.20
C VAL A 214 -29.89 -11.82 -4.67
N GLU A 215 -30.14 -10.82 -5.51
CA GLU A 215 -29.78 -10.84 -6.94
C GLU A 215 -28.27 -11.01 -7.13
N MET A 216 -27.45 -10.27 -6.39
CA MET A 216 -26.00 -10.41 -6.45
C MET A 216 -25.55 -11.82 -6.05
N ALA A 217 -26.12 -12.37 -4.99
CA ALA A 217 -25.80 -13.73 -4.56
C ALA A 217 -26.23 -14.81 -5.59
N ALA A 218 -27.35 -14.61 -6.28
CA ALA A 218 -27.80 -15.48 -7.37
C ALA A 218 -26.83 -15.40 -8.57
N MET A 219 -26.37 -14.19 -8.94
CA MET A 219 -25.38 -14.01 -9.98
C MET A 219 -24.05 -14.72 -9.63
N THR A 220 -23.58 -14.54 -8.39
CA THR A 220 -22.38 -15.21 -7.90
C THR A 220 -22.49 -16.73 -7.92
N ALA A 221 -23.66 -17.28 -7.55
CA ALA A 221 -23.92 -18.73 -7.67
C ALA A 221 -23.86 -19.19 -9.13
N LYS A 222 -24.50 -18.46 -10.04
CA LYS A 222 -24.51 -18.75 -11.47
C LYS A 222 -23.11 -18.74 -12.10
N GLU A 223 -22.26 -17.79 -11.71
CA GLU A 223 -20.85 -17.73 -12.15
C GLU A 223 -20.03 -18.95 -11.70
N LYS A 224 -20.45 -19.62 -10.63
CA LYS A 224 -19.86 -20.85 -10.11
C LYS A 224 -20.62 -22.11 -10.54
N GLU A 225 -21.55 -21.98 -11.49
CA GLU A 225 -22.38 -23.08 -11.99
C GLU A 225 -23.20 -23.78 -10.89
N LEU A 226 -23.63 -23.00 -9.87
CA LEU A 226 -24.45 -23.46 -8.74
C LEU A 226 -25.88 -22.96 -8.87
N GLU A 227 -26.86 -23.75 -8.41
CA GLU A 227 -28.23 -23.29 -8.20
C GLU A 227 -28.37 -22.59 -6.84
N GLY A 228 -29.31 -21.66 -6.73
CA GLY A 228 -29.56 -20.91 -5.49
C GLY A 228 -28.70 -19.66 -5.35
N TRP A 229 -28.16 -19.41 -4.17
CA TRP A 229 -27.52 -18.14 -3.81
C TRP A 229 -26.18 -18.39 -3.12
N LEU A 230 -25.15 -17.66 -3.53
CA LEU A 230 -23.81 -17.78 -2.98
C LEU A 230 -23.36 -16.44 -2.37
N PHE A 231 -23.25 -16.42 -1.04
CA PHE A 231 -22.72 -15.27 -0.30
C PHE A 231 -21.25 -15.47 0.00
N THR A 232 -20.49 -14.34 0.03
CA THR A 232 -19.05 -14.34 0.24
C THR A 232 -18.67 -13.41 1.40
N LEU A 233 -17.38 -13.40 1.80
CA LEU A 233 -16.88 -12.48 2.83
C LEU A 233 -16.50 -11.10 2.28
N HIS A 234 -16.69 -10.83 1.00
CA HIS A 234 -16.48 -9.49 0.45
C HIS A 234 -17.54 -8.52 0.97
N ALA A 235 -17.15 -7.29 1.24
CA ALA A 235 -17.99 -6.29 1.89
C ALA A 235 -19.39 -6.10 1.26
N PRO A 236 -19.55 -6.06 -0.08
CA PRO A 236 -20.87 -5.93 -0.70
C PRO A 236 -21.82 -7.11 -0.44
N SER A 237 -21.29 -8.30 -0.18
CA SER A 237 -22.06 -9.50 0.17
C SER A 237 -22.22 -9.63 1.69
N TYR A 238 -21.13 -9.47 2.45
CA TYR A 238 -21.09 -9.67 3.90
C TYR A 238 -21.92 -8.64 4.68
N ILE A 239 -21.77 -7.35 4.37
CA ILE A 239 -22.41 -6.29 5.14
C ILE A 239 -23.94 -6.35 5.08
N PRO A 240 -24.58 -6.43 3.90
CA PRO A 240 -26.04 -6.59 3.83
C PRO A 240 -26.52 -7.86 4.50
N PHE A 241 -25.78 -8.98 4.35
CA PHE A 241 -26.14 -10.24 4.99
C PHE A 241 -26.17 -10.09 6.53
N MET A 242 -25.12 -9.55 7.11
CA MET A 242 -25.03 -9.36 8.56
C MET A 242 -26.07 -8.39 9.11
N LYS A 243 -26.44 -7.40 8.32
CA LYS A 243 -27.36 -6.34 8.75
C LYS A 243 -28.83 -6.74 8.66
N TYR A 244 -29.19 -7.55 7.65
CA TYR A 244 -30.57 -7.74 7.28
C TYR A 244 -31.07 -9.18 7.30
N ALA A 245 -30.21 -10.20 7.14
CA ALA A 245 -30.68 -11.59 7.14
C ALA A 245 -31.38 -11.93 8.46
N ASP A 246 -32.59 -12.50 8.41
CA ASP A 246 -33.34 -12.93 9.59
C ASP A 246 -32.74 -14.17 10.26
N ASN A 247 -32.14 -15.10 9.47
CA ASN A 247 -31.55 -16.33 9.98
C ASN A 247 -30.29 -16.05 10.80
N ARG A 248 -30.42 -16.13 12.14
CA ARG A 248 -29.32 -15.85 13.09
C ARG A 248 -28.17 -16.85 12.97
N GLU A 249 -28.45 -18.12 12.70
CA GLU A 249 -27.42 -19.17 12.59
C GLU A 249 -26.51 -18.93 11.37
N LEU A 250 -27.11 -18.50 10.24
CA LEU A 250 -26.37 -18.15 9.05
C LEU A 250 -25.56 -16.87 9.25
N ARG A 251 -26.10 -15.87 9.97
CA ARG A 251 -25.30 -14.70 10.36
C ARG A 251 -24.12 -15.09 11.25
N GLU A 252 -24.30 -15.98 12.23
CA GLU A 252 -23.21 -16.47 13.08
C GLU A 252 -22.15 -17.17 12.25
N LYS A 253 -22.53 -18.01 11.28
CA LYS A 253 -21.61 -18.68 10.39
C LYS A 253 -20.78 -17.71 9.57
N MET A 254 -21.40 -16.67 9.00
CA MET A 254 -20.73 -15.60 8.27
C MET A 254 -19.80 -14.81 9.19
N TYR A 255 -20.26 -14.44 10.37
CA TYR A 255 -19.47 -13.69 11.36
C TYR A 255 -18.21 -14.46 11.78
N ARG A 256 -18.37 -15.72 12.15
CA ARG A 256 -17.23 -16.55 12.55
C ARG A 256 -16.22 -16.72 11.42
N ALA A 257 -16.71 -16.94 10.20
CA ALA A 257 -15.85 -17.04 9.02
C ALA A 257 -15.07 -15.73 8.78
N TYR A 258 -15.72 -14.58 8.92
CA TYR A 258 -15.09 -13.27 8.73
C TYR A 258 -14.11 -12.93 9.84
N ALA A 259 -14.50 -13.12 11.09
CA ALA A 259 -13.70 -12.74 12.26
C ALA A 259 -12.48 -13.64 12.50
N SER A 260 -12.47 -14.88 11.97
CA SER A 260 -11.36 -15.80 12.11
C SER A 260 -10.38 -15.82 10.93
N ARG A 261 -10.52 -14.92 9.97
CA ARG A 261 -9.56 -14.84 8.84
C ARG A 261 -8.14 -14.62 9.33
N GLY A 262 -7.20 -15.38 8.81
CA GLY A 262 -5.81 -15.37 9.25
C GLY A 262 -5.57 -15.90 10.68
N ASN A 263 -6.55 -16.60 11.27
CA ASN A 263 -6.46 -17.17 12.63
C ASN A 263 -7.13 -18.56 12.69
N ARG A 264 -6.73 -19.48 11.81
CA ARG A 264 -7.35 -20.81 11.66
C ARG A 264 -6.37 -21.98 11.73
N ASP A 265 -5.14 -21.76 12.16
CA ASP A 265 -4.08 -22.78 12.22
C ASP A 265 -3.89 -23.53 10.87
N ASN A 266 -4.02 -22.79 9.74
CA ASN A 266 -3.79 -23.27 8.39
C ASN A 266 -2.63 -22.52 7.72
N GLN A 267 -2.39 -22.76 6.44
CA GLN A 267 -1.32 -22.12 5.66
C GLN A 267 -1.45 -20.58 5.53
N TYR A 268 -2.63 -20.02 5.81
CA TYR A 268 -2.93 -18.58 5.76
C TYR A 268 -2.98 -17.95 7.16
N ASP A 269 -2.46 -18.63 8.18
CA ASP A 269 -2.45 -18.11 9.54
C ASP A 269 -1.50 -16.93 9.71
N ASN A 270 -1.99 -15.84 10.27
CA ASN A 270 -1.25 -14.60 10.47
C ASN A 270 -0.69 -14.41 11.89
N LYS A 271 -0.89 -15.34 12.82
CA LYS A 271 -0.45 -15.16 14.22
C LYS A 271 1.04 -14.88 14.34
N GLU A 272 1.87 -15.67 13.66
CA GLU A 272 3.33 -15.46 13.66
C GLU A 272 3.74 -14.22 12.89
N VAL A 273 3.06 -13.91 11.79
CA VAL A 273 3.27 -12.66 11.02
C VAL A 273 3.03 -11.45 11.92
N ILE A 274 1.88 -11.41 12.62
CA ILE A 274 1.52 -10.32 13.55
C ILE A 274 2.56 -10.21 14.67
N ARG A 275 2.97 -11.33 15.30
CA ARG A 275 3.95 -11.32 16.38
C ARG A 275 5.27 -10.69 15.93
N LYS A 276 5.77 -11.09 14.77
CA LYS A 276 7.00 -10.52 14.19
C LYS A 276 6.82 -9.03 13.85
N MET A 277 5.74 -8.66 13.20
CA MET A 277 5.47 -7.26 12.87
C MET A 277 5.42 -6.35 14.09
N VAL A 278 4.77 -6.79 15.17
CA VAL A 278 4.68 -6.01 16.42
C VAL A 278 6.06 -5.85 17.05
N ALA A 279 6.85 -6.92 17.11
CA ALA A 279 8.21 -6.87 17.66
C ALA A 279 9.12 -5.94 16.83
N LEU A 280 9.11 -6.06 15.51
CA LEU A 280 9.91 -5.22 14.62
C LEU A 280 9.49 -3.74 14.65
N ARG A 281 8.18 -3.47 14.76
CA ARG A 281 7.68 -2.10 14.92
C ARG A 281 8.15 -1.46 16.21
N LEU A 282 8.17 -2.21 17.30
CA LEU A 282 8.71 -1.73 18.57
C LEU A 282 10.21 -1.45 18.45
N GLU A 283 10.98 -2.39 17.93
CA GLU A 283 12.42 -2.24 17.72
C GLU A 283 12.72 -1.02 16.82
N LYS A 284 11.98 -0.85 15.71
CA LYS A 284 12.07 0.32 14.84
C LYS A 284 11.87 1.63 15.60
N ALA A 285 10.84 1.70 16.43
CA ALA A 285 10.56 2.89 17.24
C ALA A 285 11.69 3.18 18.22
N GLN A 286 12.19 2.15 18.89
CA GLN A 286 13.28 2.28 19.87
C GLN A 286 14.61 2.70 19.24
N LEU A 287 14.93 2.22 18.04
CA LEU A 287 16.09 2.70 17.27
C LEU A 287 16.02 4.22 16.99
N LEU A 288 14.81 4.74 16.80
CA LEU A 288 14.56 6.18 16.58
C LEU A 288 14.37 6.98 17.87
N GLY A 289 14.54 6.36 19.06
CA GLY A 289 14.45 7.03 20.36
C GLY A 289 13.03 7.13 20.93
N TYR A 290 12.05 6.46 20.33
CA TYR A 290 10.67 6.43 20.86
C TYR A 290 10.45 5.20 21.77
N PRO A 291 9.83 5.37 22.96
CA PRO A 291 9.57 4.25 23.87
C PRO A 291 8.66 3.18 23.28
N THR A 292 7.66 3.59 22.46
CA THR A 292 6.69 2.70 21.84
C THR A 292 6.45 3.05 20.37
N TYR A 293 5.93 2.08 19.61
CA TYR A 293 5.53 2.33 18.22
C TYR A 293 4.35 3.32 18.11
N ALA A 294 3.46 3.33 19.10
CA ALA A 294 2.35 4.28 19.14
C ALA A 294 2.86 5.72 19.26
N GLU A 295 3.80 5.98 20.16
CA GLU A 295 4.42 7.31 20.28
C GLU A 295 5.15 7.74 19.02
N TYR A 296 5.89 6.83 18.38
CA TYR A 296 6.51 7.10 17.09
C TYR A 296 5.49 7.51 16.02
N VAL A 297 4.38 6.77 15.89
CA VAL A 297 3.37 7.03 14.83
C VAL A 297 2.58 8.30 15.13
N LEU A 298 2.22 8.54 16.41
CA LEU A 298 1.34 9.65 16.78
C LEU A 298 1.96 11.04 16.63
N THR A 299 3.28 11.13 16.53
CA THR A 299 3.98 12.43 16.31
C THR A 299 3.49 13.18 15.06
N ASP A 300 2.96 12.46 14.05
CA ASP A 300 2.44 13.06 12.80
C ASP A 300 0.93 12.90 12.66
N ARG A 301 0.24 12.59 13.77
CA ARG A 301 -1.21 12.39 13.74
C ARG A 301 -1.92 13.49 14.50
N MET A 302 -3.18 13.73 14.16
CA MET A 302 -4.01 14.76 14.80
C MET A 302 -4.14 14.58 16.32
N ALA A 303 -4.09 13.34 16.81
CA ALA A 303 -4.14 13.03 18.24
C ALA A 303 -2.82 13.31 18.98
N GLN A 304 -1.69 13.42 18.28
CA GLN A 304 -0.34 13.78 18.75
C GLN A 304 0.28 12.81 19.77
N ASN A 305 -0.47 12.26 20.71
CA ASN A 305 0.03 11.37 21.75
C ASN A 305 -1.00 10.35 22.21
N THR A 306 -0.55 9.35 22.97
CA THR A 306 -1.37 8.23 23.46
C THR A 306 -2.43 8.66 24.48
N GLU A 307 -2.20 9.71 25.27
CA GLU A 307 -3.16 10.24 26.22
C GLU A 307 -4.39 10.82 25.52
N MET A 308 -4.18 11.61 24.47
CA MET A 308 -5.27 12.17 23.65
C MET A 308 -6.12 11.05 23.00
N VAL A 309 -5.48 9.99 22.49
CA VAL A 309 -6.19 8.84 21.93
C VAL A 309 -7.03 8.16 23.00
N ASN A 310 -6.47 7.85 24.16
CA ASN A 310 -7.19 7.19 25.26
C ASN A 310 -8.34 8.04 25.81
N THR A 311 -8.13 9.35 25.93
CA THR A 311 -9.19 10.29 26.36
C THR A 311 -10.36 10.29 25.37
N PHE A 312 -10.07 10.40 24.07
CA PHE A 312 -11.09 10.37 23.01
C PHE A 312 -11.86 9.03 23.00
N LEU A 313 -11.14 7.91 23.03
CA LEU A 313 -11.78 6.58 23.08
C LEU A 313 -12.60 6.37 24.35
N GLY A 314 -12.14 6.87 25.49
CA GLY A 314 -12.88 6.83 26.75
C GLY A 314 -14.19 7.60 26.69
N GLN A 315 -14.19 8.77 26.07
CA GLN A 315 -15.42 9.56 25.82
C GLN A 315 -16.42 8.80 24.93
N LEU A 316 -15.94 8.20 23.83
CA LEU A 316 -16.78 7.39 22.95
C LEU A 316 -17.36 6.17 23.68
N LEU A 317 -16.52 5.48 24.46
CA LEU A 317 -16.95 4.31 25.23
C LEU A 317 -18.04 4.71 26.25
N ALA A 318 -17.83 5.78 27.01
CA ALA A 318 -18.80 6.26 27.99
C ALA A 318 -20.18 6.61 27.35
N ALA A 319 -20.15 7.16 26.14
CA ALA A 319 -21.37 7.49 25.42
C ALA A 319 -22.06 6.27 24.80
N SER A 320 -21.32 5.30 24.25
CA SER A 320 -21.88 4.17 23.48
C SER A 320 -22.20 2.93 24.30
N HIS A 321 -21.39 2.63 25.32
CA HIS A 321 -21.50 1.40 26.10
C HIS A 321 -22.87 1.17 26.78
N PRO A 322 -23.53 2.21 27.38
CA PRO A 322 -24.86 2.01 27.95
C PRO A 322 -25.90 1.56 26.93
N HIS A 323 -25.80 2.05 25.66
CA HIS A 323 -26.71 1.66 24.58
C HIS A 323 -26.47 0.26 24.06
N ALA A 324 -25.24 -0.24 24.18
CA ALA A 324 -24.89 -1.61 23.81
C ALA A 324 -25.37 -2.65 24.86
N LEU A 325 -25.60 -2.22 26.10
CA LEU A 325 -26.10 -3.08 27.19
C LEU A 325 -27.64 -3.10 27.29
N ALA A 326 -28.33 -2.12 26.70
CA ALA A 326 -29.77 -2.01 26.70
C ALA A 326 -30.42 -2.92 25.63
#